data_f156cf748488379b054f802167500c1c
#
_entry.id   f156cf748488379b054f802167500c1c
#
_cell.length_a   1.000
_cell.length_b   1.000
_cell.length_c   1.000
_cell.angle_alpha   90.00
_cell.angle_beta   90.00
_cell.angle_gamma   90.00
#
_symmetry.space_group_name_H-M   'P 1'
#
loop_
_entity.id
_entity.type
_entity.pdbx_description
1 polymer ?
#
loop_
_entity_poly.entity_id
_entity_poly.type
_entity_poly.pdbx_seq_one_letter_code
_entity_poly.pdbx_strand_id
1 'polypeptide(L)'
;MPEIKREIAIIAIIAGLGIGVLGGWFIPAPELTTHKPLLDKIISRQELLVGTSADYPPFENKTWPGGQIVGFDIDLSQMIVDRIGHGVTLKMVDLPFDSLISACKAGTVDMLAAGLSYTEERAEELAASITYINVSQVVIAKNDSGYTITSINDVTAYTVGVQTATVMYDELDGLGMTLNVDLFAYDNAIELMQALDTDAIDLAYIDGPVFTAWEGIYDIEVLYSSGIDPFAIYTQHNEPELLYIINTVIYESYLTGSIFNVINYWFGNVTT
;
A
#
# COMPACT_ATOMS: atom_id res chain seq x y z
N MET A 1 14.48 39.88 -5.02
CA MET A 1 13.81 39.40 -3.78
C MET A 1 14.58 38.33 -2.99
N PRO A 2 15.78 37.88 -3.31
CA PRO A 2 16.59 37.01 -2.44
C PRO A 2 17.43 37.74 -1.39
N GLU A 3 17.70 39.02 -1.55
CA GLU A 3 18.60 39.73 -0.63
C GLU A 3 17.97 40.13 0.72
N ILE A 4 16.68 40.43 0.74
CA ILE A 4 15.98 40.83 1.99
C ILE A 4 15.91 39.71 3.01
N LYS A 5 15.84 38.45 2.58
CA LYS A 5 15.81 37.28 3.50
C LYS A 5 17.20 37.00 4.12
N ARG A 6 18.27 37.37 3.45
CA ARG A 6 19.64 37.19 3.96
C ARG A 6 19.98 38.21 5.03
N GLU A 7 19.54 39.44 4.85
CA GLU A 7 19.74 40.53 5.82
C GLU A 7 19.01 40.29 7.14
N ILE A 8 17.77 39.74 7.07
CA ILE A 8 16.98 39.44 8.26
C ILE A 8 17.58 38.26 9.04
N ALA A 9 18.15 37.25 8.35
CA ALA A 9 18.81 36.13 9.01
C ALA A 9 20.11 36.55 9.72
N ILE A 10 20.87 37.48 9.15
CA ILE A 10 22.09 38.00 9.73
C ILE A 10 21.81 38.91 10.95
N ILE A 11 20.73 39.70 10.91
CA ILE A 11 20.34 40.57 12.04
C ILE A 11 19.86 39.72 13.23
N ALA A 12 19.16 38.60 13.00
CA ALA A 12 18.72 37.69 14.06
C ALA A 12 19.92 37.00 14.75
N ILE A 13 20.98 36.66 14.00
CA ILE A 13 22.21 36.05 14.55
C ILE A 13 23.02 37.07 15.37
N ILE A 14 23.09 38.33 14.95
CA ILE A 14 23.82 39.39 15.69
C ILE A 14 23.06 39.82 16.95
N ALA A 15 21.72 39.85 16.92
CA ALA A 15 20.93 40.15 18.11
C ALA A 15 20.98 39.01 19.18
N GLY A 16 21.16 37.77 18.76
CA GLY A 16 21.34 36.62 19.66
C GLY A 16 22.71 36.59 20.39
N LEU A 17 23.75 37.17 19.74
CA LEU A 17 25.07 37.20 20.34
C LEU A 17 25.30 38.39 21.32
N GLY A 18 24.45 39.43 21.28
CA GLY A 18 24.58 40.62 22.13
C GLY A 18 23.99 40.51 23.54
N ILE A 19 23.13 39.54 23.81
CA ILE A 19 22.42 39.40 25.10
C ILE A 19 23.06 38.33 26.02
N GLY A 20 24.01 37.54 25.52
CA GLY A 20 24.61 36.41 26.23
C GLY A 20 25.71 36.73 27.28
N VAL A 21 26.08 38.01 27.49
CA VAL A 21 27.25 38.33 28.31
C VAL A 21 26.95 38.82 29.76
N LEU A 22 25.68 39.03 30.11
CA LEU A 22 25.31 39.61 31.41
C LEU A 22 24.43 38.72 32.32
N GLY A 23 24.32 37.45 32.09
CA GLY A 23 23.67 36.59 33.07
C GLY A 23 23.83 35.15 32.71
N GLY A 24 24.69 34.41 33.35
CA GLY A 24 25.13 33.02 33.10
C GLY A 24 24.06 31.94 32.82
N TRP A 25 23.13 32.21 31.92
CA TRP A 25 22.17 31.25 31.42
C TRP A 25 22.54 30.93 29.99
N PHE A 26 23.20 29.79 29.81
CA PHE A 26 23.42 29.20 28.50
C PHE A 26 22.04 28.76 27.99
N ILE A 27 21.41 29.55 27.13
CA ILE A 27 20.29 29.07 26.32
C ILE A 27 20.95 28.29 25.16
N PRO A 28 20.84 26.94 25.13
CA PRO A 28 21.35 26.19 24.01
C PRO A 28 20.63 26.72 22.77
N ALA A 29 21.38 27.05 21.72
CA ALA A 29 20.78 27.36 20.42
C ALA A 29 19.86 26.18 20.06
N PRO A 30 18.64 26.44 19.55
CA PRO A 30 17.81 25.35 19.07
C PRO A 30 18.63 24.57 18.04
N GLU A 31 18.86 23.30 18.29
CA GLU A 31 19.40 22.40 17.28
C GLU A 31 18.46 22.51 16.08
N LEU A 32 18.94 23.12 15.02
CA LEU A 32 18.31 23.00 13.71
C LEU A 32 18.47 21.52 13.35
N THR A 33 17.47 20.70 13.71
CA THR A 33 17.36 19.36 13.20
C THR A 33 17.17 19.52 11.69
N THR A 34 18.27 19.45 10.95
CA THR A 34 18.22 19.38 9.49
C THR A 34 17.49 18.07 9.18
N HIS A 35 16.26 18.17 8.70
CA HIS A 35 15.53 17.00 8.19
C HIS A 35 16.39 16.38 7.09
N LYS A 36 16.92 15.18 7.36
CA LYS A 36 17.67 14.44 6.36
C LYS A 36 16.65 13.77 5.44
N PRO A 37 16.69 14.01 4.12
CA PRO A 37 15.77 13.38 3.18
C PRO A 37 15.72 11.86 3.38
N LEU A 38 14.56 11.25 3.19
CA LEU A 38 14.36 9.81 3.38
C LEU A 38 15.29 9.00 2.47
N LEU A 39 15.48 9.45 1.22
CA LEU A 39 16.41 8.81 0.29
C LEU A 39 17.84 8.74 0.84
N ASP A 40 18.34 9.81 1.47
CA ASP A 40 19.65 9.80 2.13
C ASP A 40 19.72 8.80 3.30
N LYS A 41 18.63 8.64 4.05
CA LYS A 41 18.54 7.65 5.13
C LYS A 41 18.60 6.23 4.55
N ILE A 42 17.82 5.95 3.48
CA ILE A 42 17.80 4.68 2.75
C ILE A 42 19.21 4.33 2.25
N ILE A 43 19.87 5.24 1.55
CA ILE A 43 21.23 5.04 1.04
C ILE A 43 22.24 4.82 2.18
N SER A 44 22.12 5.58 3.27
CA SER A 44 23.06 5.47 4.40
C SER A 44 22.94 4.14 5.15
N ARG A 45 21.74 3.57 5.28
CA ARG A 45 21.54 2.25 5.91
C ARG A 45 21.60 1.08 4.94
N GLN A 46 21.65 1.39 3.61
CA GLN A 46 21.68 0.41 2.51
C GLN A 46 20.48 -0.54 2.46
N GLU A 47 19.32 -0.11 2.95
CA GLU A 47 18.07 -0.87 2.92
C GLU A 47 16.90 0.06 2.57
N LEU A 48 16.00 -0.40 1.67
CA LEU A 48 14.65 0.15 1.48
C LEU A 48 13.66 -0.73 2.23
N LEU A 49 12.99 -0.16 3.24
CA LEU A 49 11.97 -0.85 4.04
C LEU A 49 10.61 -0.69 3.36
N VAL A 50 10.03 -1.78 2.89
CA VAL A 50 8.73 -1.78 2.21
C VAL A 50 7.71 -2.53 3.04
N GLY A 51 6.67 -1.82 3.48
CA GLY A 51 5.52 -2.41 4.18
C GLY A 51 4.60 -3.13 3.20
N THR A 52 4.18 -4.34 3.57
CA THR A 52 3.27 -5.18 2.80
C THR A 52 2.43 -6.03 3.76
N SER A 53 1.33 -6.63 3.27
CA SER A 53 0.54 -7.64 3.99
C SER A 53 0.61 -8.95 3.20
N ALA A 54 1.52 -9.85 3.63
CA ALA A 54 1.97 -10.97 2.81
C ALA A 54 1.01 -12.18 2.82
N ASP A 55 -0.25 -11.93 2.48
CA ASP A 55 -1.38 -12.86 2.43
C ASP A 55 -2.27 -12.67 1.19
N TYR A 56 -1.84 -11.83 0.21
CA TYR A 56 -2.65 -11.37 -0.91
C TYR A 56 -2.04 -11.73 -2.28
N PRO A 57 -1.95 -13.05 -2.63
CA PRO A 57 -1.42 -13.45 -3.92
C PRO A 57 -2.33 -12.95 -5.07
N PRO A 58 -1.76 -12.58 -6.25
CA PRO A 58 -0.36 -12.71 -6.65
C PRO A 58 0.50 -11.48 -6.33
N PHE A 59 -0.04 -10.48 -5.59
CA PHE A 59 0.67 -9.23 -5.27
C PHE A 59 1.77 -9.46 -4.25
N GLU A 60 1.43 -10.07 -3.11
CA GLU A 60 2.35 -10.44 -2.04
C GLU A 60 1.89 -11.70 -1.32
N ASN A 61 2.80 -12.62 -1.11
CA ASN A 61 2.51 -13.86 -0.40
C ASN A 61 3.75 -14.46 0.25
N LYS A 62 3.60 -15.14 1.37
CA LYS A 62 4.64 -15.98 1.95
C LYS A 62 4.64 -17.35 1.29
N THR A 63 5.81 -17.79 0.86
CA THR A 63 5.98 -19.13 0.25
C THR A 63 5.59 -20.27 1.22
N TRP A 64 5.74 -20.04 2.53
CA TRP A 64 5.26 -20.88 3.66
C TRP A 64 5.31 -20.03 4.94
N PRO A 65 4.71 -20.47 6.07
CA PRO A 65 4.83 -19.74 7.34
C PRO A 65 6.30 -19.46 7.71
N GLY A 66 6.68 -18.18 7.80
CA GLY A 66 8.05 -17.74 8.03
C GLY A 66 8.97 -17.81 6.79
N GLY A 67 8.42 -18.10 5.61
CA GLY A 67 9.14 -18.12 4.34
C GLY A 67 9.39 -16.74 3.73
N GLN A 68 10.00 -16.75 2.56
CA GLN A 68 10.27 -15.55 1.79
C GLN A 68 8.95 -14.94 1.28
N ILE A 69 8.84 -13.61 1.33
CA ILE A 69 7.74 -12.87 0.72
C ILE A 69 8.05 -12.72 -0.78
N VAL A 70 7.11 -13.09 -1.61
CA VAL A 70 7.19 -13.06 -3.07
C VAL A 70 5.90 -12.48 -3.65
N GLY A 71 5.94 -11.94 -4.84
CA GLY A 71 4.77 -11.40 -5.51
C GLY A 71 5.11 -10.26 -6.46
N PHE A 72 4.10 -9.78 -7.16
CA PHE A 72 4.22 -8.69 -8.11
C PHE A 72 4.77 -7.41 -7.46
N ASP A 73 4.26 -7.05 -6.27
CA ASP A 73 4.68 -5.84 -5.55
C ASP A 73 6.12 -5.93 -5.04
N ILE A 74 6.59 -7.16 -4.78
CA ILE A 74 7.99 -7.40 -4.40
C ILE A 74 8.92 -7.17 -5.59
N ASP A 75 8.57 -7.70 -6.77
CA ASP A 75 9.35 -7.52 -7.99
C ASP A 75 9.36 -6.05 -8.43
N LEU A 76 8.21 -5.34 -8.32
CA LEU A 76 8.14 -3.91 -8.58
C LEU A 76 8.99 -3.11 -7.58
N SER A 77 8.97 -3.49 -6.30
CA SER A 77 9.82 -2.88 -5.27
C SER A 77 11.30 -3.13 -5.52
N GLN A 78 11.67 -4.31 -6.06
CA GLN A 78 13.04 -4.58 -6.46
C GLN A 78 13.49 -3.68 -7.62
N MET A 79 12.62 -3.39 -8.60
CA MET A 79 12.95 -2.45 -9.68
C MET A 79 13.21 -1.03 -9.12
N ILE A 80 12.51 -0.63 -8.05
CA ILE A 80 12.75 0.65 -7.36
C ILE A 80 14.12 0.65 -6.68
N VAL A 81 14.46 -0.43 -5.97
CA VAL A 81 15.77 -0.62 -5.34
C VAL A 81 16.91 -0.55 -6.37
N ASP A 82 16.74 -1.24 -7.50
CA ASP A 82 17.73 -1.24 -8.59
C ASP A 82 17.93 0.17 -9.16
N ARG A 83 16.87 0.97 -9.21
CA ARG A 83 16.93 2.38 -9.64
C ARG A 83 17.63 3.28 -8.62
N ILE A 84 17.41 3.08 -7.31
CA ILE A 84 18.13 3.78 -6.25
C ILE A 84 19.62 3.48 -6.33
N GLY A 85 19.98 2.21 -6.55
CA GLY A 85 21.37 1.77 -6.64
C GLY A 85 22.12 1.90 -5.30
N HIS A 86 23.36 2.36 -5.34
CA HIS A 86 24.20 2.63 -4.16
C HIS A 86 24.39 1.44 -3.19
N GLY A 87 24.14 0.21 -3.65
CA GLY A 87 24.21 -1.00 -2.79
C GLY A 87 23.02 -1.16 -1.85
N VAL A 88 21.93 -0.40 -2.07
CA VAL A 88 20.67 -0.56 -1.34
C VAL A 88 20.07 -1.94 -1.65
N THR A 89 19.54 -2.59 -0.63
CA THR A 89 18.84 -3.87 -0.73
C THR A 89 17.37 -3.72 -0.34
N LEU A 90 16.51 -4.57 -0.91
CA LEU A 90 15.10 -4.63 -0.57
C LEU A 90 14.89 -5.35 0.77
N LYS A 91 14.08 -4.77 1.65
CA LYS A 91 13.61 -5.42 2.86
C LYS A 91 12.11 -5.27 3.01
N MET A 92 11.40 -6.37 2.76
CA MET A 92 9.96 -6.45 2.98
C MET A 92 9.66 -6.55 4.48
N VAL A 93 8.68 -5.80 4.94
CA VAL A 93 8.19 -5.77 6.32
C VAL A 93 6.72 -6.17 6.28
N ASP A 94 6.43 -7.38 6.76
CA ASP A 94 5.08 -7.93 6.81
C ASP A 94 4.33 -7.36 8.01
N LEU A 95 3.21 -6.70 7.75
CA LEU A 95 2.38 -6.02 8.73
C LEU A 95 0.89 -6.35 8.46
N PRO A 96 0.02 -6.28 9.47
CA PRO A 96 -1.42 -6.29 9.22
C PRO A 96 -1.82 -5.18 8.25
N PHE A 97 -2.74 -5.46 7.32
CA PHE A 97 -3.11 -4.53 6.25
C PHE A 97 -3.60 -3.18 6.79
N ASP A 98 -4.45 -3.20 7.82
CA ASP A 98 -5.01 -2.02 8.48
C ASP A 98 -3.95 -1.11 9.16
N SER A 99 -2.78 -1.66 9.46
CA SER A 99 -1.68 -0.94 10.10
C SER A 99 -0.70 -0.30 9.12
N LEU A 100 -0.78 -0.61 7.81
CA LEU A 100 0.20 -0.19 6.79
C LEU A 100 0.32 1.34 6.71
N ILE A 101 -0.81 2.06 6.58
CA ILE A 101 -0.81 3.52 6.47
C ILE A 101 -0.14 4.16 7.69
N SER A 102 -0.51 3.72 8.90
CA SER A 102 0.05 4.24 10.14
C SER A 102 1.54 3.94 10.28
N ALA A 103 1.99 2.76 9.86
CA ALA A 103 3.41 2.37 9.89
C ALA A 103 4.27 3.23 8.95
N CYS A 104 3.77 3.55 7.74
CA CYS A 104 4.46 4.42 6.80
C CYS A 104 4.50 5.88 7.32
N LYS A 105 3.38 6.40 7.84
CA LYS A 105 3.34 7.73 8.48
C LYS A 105 4.34 7.87 9.63
N ALA A 106 4.46 6.83 10.44
CA ALA A 106 5.40 6.80 11.56
C ALA A 106 6.88 6.62 11.14
N GLY A 107 7.14 6.30 9.86
CA GLY A 107 8.49 6.01 9.37
C GLY A 107 9.04 4.65 9.79
N THR A 108 8.17 3.73 10.17
CA THR A 108 8.53 2.32 10.45
C THR A 108 8.94 1.61 9.16
N VAL A 109 8.30 1.99 8.06
CA VAL A 109 8.65 1.61 6.69
C VAL A 109 8.78 2.88 5.83
N ASP A 110 9.49 2.79 4.71
CA ASP A 110 9.76 3.92 3.83
C ASP A 110 8.67 4.12 2.79
N MET A 111 8.12 3.02 2.33
CA MET A 111 7.01 2.99 1.38
C MET A 111 6.13 1.77 1.61
N LEU A 112 4.95 1.77 0.98
CA LEU A 112 3.99 0.67 0.97
C LEU A 112 3.82 0.16 -0.45
N ALA A 113 3.91 -1.17 -0.61
CA ALA A 113 3.53 -1.90 -1.80
C ALA A 113 2.79 -3.17 -1.32
N ALA A 114 1.47 -3.18 -1.45
CA ALA A 114 0.58 -4.15 -0.80
C ALA A 114 -0.81 -4.22 -1.47
N GLY A 115 -0.89 -4.20 -2.81
CA GLY A 115 -2.17 -4.17 -3.50
C GLY A 115 -3.09 -3.02 -3.03
N LEU A 116 -2.51 -1.87 -2.69
CA LEU A 116 -3.24 -0.75 -2.10
C LEU A 116 -3.97 0.07 -3.16
N SER A 117 -5.30 0.10 -3.10
CA SER A 117 -6.14 0.97 -3.92
C SER A 117 -5.73 2.43 -3.76
N TYR A 118 -5.69 3.18 -4.86
CA TYR A 118 -5.60 4.64 -4.80
C TYR A 118 -6.95 5.21 -4.35
N THR A 119 -6.93 5.93 -3.24
CA THR A 119 -8.06 6.76 -2.80
C THR A 119 -7.58 8.16 -2.44
N GLU A 120 -8.45 9.16 -2.57
CA GLU A 120 -8.11 10.52 -2.15
C GLU A 120 -7.84 10.58 -0.63
N GLU A 121 -8.57 9.82 0.17
CA GLU A 121 -8.36 9.74 1.62
C GLU A 121 -6.95 9.24 1.96
N ARG A 122 -6.50 8.15 1.33
CA ARG A 122 -5.13 7.64 1.51
C ARG A 122 -4.08 8.64 1.00
N ALA A 123 -4.39 9.36 -0.10
CA ALA A 123 -3.53 10.38 -0.66
C ALA A 123 -3.44 11.67 0.19
N GLU A 124 -4.43 11.93 1.07
CA GLU A 124 -4.35 12.95 2.10
C GLU A 124 -3.44 12.54 3.27
N GLU A 125 -3.34 11.24 3.53
CA GLU A 125 -2.52 10.68 4.62
C GLU A 125 -1.06 10.44 4.23
N LEU A 126 -0.80 10.02 2.98
CA LEU A 126 0.50 9.66 2.41
C LEU A 126 0.62 10.17 0.96
N ALA A 127 1.83 10.37 0.49
CA ALA A 127 2.07 10.68 -0.91
C ALA A 127 1.91 9.43 -1.78
N ALA A 128 0.91 9.45 -2.67
CA ALA A 128 0.65 8.38 -3.61
C ALA A 128 1.48 8.51 -4.89
N SER A 129 1.94 7.39 -5.44
CA SER A 129 2.51 7.31 -6.78
C SER A 129 1.43 7.46 -7.87
N ILE A 130 1.87 7.54 -9.14
CA ILE A 130 1.00 7.17 -10.26
C ILE A 130 0.58 5.71 -10.08
N THR A 131 -0.61 5.35 -10.56
CA THR A 131 -1.11 3.97 -10.44
C THR A 131 -0.26 3.01 -11.28
N TYR A 132 0.04 1.84 -10.71
CA TYR A 132 0.92 0.86 -11.35
C TYR A 132 0.18 -0.32 -11.97
N ILE A 133 -1.06 -0.59 -11.55
CA ILE A 133 -1.95 -1.59 -12.14
C ILE A 133 -3.41 -1.21 -11.85
N ASN A 134 -4.31 -1.66 -12.73
CA ASN A 134 -5.74 -1.58 -12.51
C ASN A 134 -6.28 -3.01 -12.41
N VAL A 135 -7.09 -3.27 -11.39
CA VAL A 135 -7.72 -4.57 -11.18
C VAL A 135 -9.25 -4.43 -11.17
N SER A 136 -9.96 -5.52 -11.37
CA SER A 136 -11.40 -5.58 -11.08
C SER A 136 -11.59 -6.09 -9.66
N GLN A 137 -12.69 -5.71 -9.03
CA GLN A 137 -13.14 -6.32 -7.77
C GLN A 137 -14.25 -7.32 -8.06
N VAL A 138 -14.30 -8.42 -7.32
CA VAL A 138 -15.24 -9.50 -7.56
C VAL A 138 -15.92 -9.95 -6.27
N VAL A 139 -17.22 -10.17 -6.36
CA VAL A 139 -17.99 -10.91 -5.34
C VAL A 139 -17.97 -12.37 -5.71
N ILE A 140 -17.48 -13.19 -4.80
CA ILE A 140 -17.33 -14.62 -4.99
C ILE A 140 -18.18 -15.41 -3.98
N ALA A 141 -18.54 -16.63 -4.36
CA ALA A 141 -19.17 -17.61 -3.49
C ALA A 141 -18.52 -18.99 -3.69
N LYS A 142 -18.93 -19.97 -2.91
CA LYS A 142 -18.62 -21.36 -3.23
C LYS A 142 -19.36 -21.78 -4.49
N ASN A 143 -18.74 -22.65 -5.29
CA ASN A 143 -19.37 -23.19 -6.49
C ASN A 143 -20.71 -23.86 -6.14
N ASP A 144 -21.64 -23.78 -7.06
CA ASP A 144 -23.00 -24.34 -6.92
C ASP A 144 -23.79 -23.75 -5.72
N SER A 145 -23.42 -22.56 -5.22
CA SER A 145 -24.13 -21.86 -4.14
C SER A 145 -25.60 -21.58 -4.47
N GLY A 146 -25.91 -21.43 -5.76
CA GLY A 146 -27.23 -21.04 -6.25
C GLY A 146 -27.56 -19.56 -6.01
N TYR A 147 -26.61 -18.77 -5.54
CA TYR A 147 -26.78 -17.33 -5.35
C TYR A 147 -26.75 -16.60 -6.70
N THR A 148 -27.41 -15.46 -6.76
CA THR A 148 -27.44 -14.63 -7.97
C THR A 148 -27.21 -13.18 -7.57
N ILE A 149 -26.12 -12.61 -8.05
CA ILE A 149 -25.72 -11.20 -7.82
C ILE A 149 -25.66 -10.53 -9.19
N THR A 150 -26.50 -9.53 -9.40
CA THR A 150 -26.58 -8.75 -10.66
C THR A 150 -26.08 -7.32 -10.47
N SER A 151 -26.01 -6.87 -9.23
CA SER A 151 -25.47 -5.59 -8.81
C SER A 151 -24.86 -5.71 -7.42
N ILE A 152 -24.01 -4.77 -7.05
CA ILE A 152 -23.41 -4.77 -5.70
C ILE A 152 -24.49 -4.65 -4.59
N ASN A 153 -25.62 -4.01 -4.87
CA ASN A 153 -26.72 -3.90 -3.89
C ASN A 153 -27.34 -5.27 -3.51
N ASP A 154 -27.25 -6.27 -4.40
CA ASP A 154 -27.85 -7.57 -4.15
C ASP A 154 -27.13 -8.33 -3.03
N VAL A 155 -25.87 -7.96 -2.73
CA VAL A 155 -25.08 -8.61 -1.65
C VAL A 155 -25.68 -8.37 -0.26
N THR A 156 -26.49 -7.33 -0.08
CA THR A 156 -27.15 -7.00 1.19
C THR A 156 -28.18 -8.06 1.66
N ALA A 157 -28.49 -9.03 0.81
CA ALA A 157 -29.34 -10.16 1.16
C ALA A 157 -28.58 -11.34 1.79
N TYR A 158 -27.26 -11.24 1.89
CA TYR A 158 -26.35 -12.31 2.29
C TYR A 158 -25.38 -11.84 3.38
N THR A 159 -24.72 -12.80 4.02
CA THR A 159 -23.55 -12.50 4.85
C THR A 159 -22.30 -12.35 3.98
N VAL A 160 -21.64 -11.18 4.07
CA VAL A 160 -20.48 -10.86 3.22
C VAL A 160 -19.23 -10.65 4.05
N GLY A 161 -18.15 -11.32 3.68
CA GLY A 161 -16.83 -11.10 4.24
C GLY A 161 -15.99 -10.19 3.36
N VAL A 162 -15.18 -9.36 4.01
CA VAL A 162 -14.16 -8.50 3.39
C VAL A 162 -12.91 -8.43 4.27
N GLN A 163 -11.78 -8.02 3.73
CA GLN A 163 -10.64 -7.67 4.55
C GLN A 163 -10.83 -6.26 5.14
N THR A 164 -10.45 -6.09 6.41
CA THR A 164 -10.52 -4.83 7.15
C THR A 164 -9.72 -3.73 6.44
N ALA A 165 -10.21 -2.48 6.49
CA ALA A 165 -9.56 -1.29 5.93
C ALA A 165 -9.36 -1.32 4.40
N THR A 166 -10.15 -2.12 3.68
CA THR A 166 -10.21 -2.12 2.21
C THR A 166 -11.31 -1.20 1.70
N VAL A 167 -11.21 -0.78 0.43
CA VAL A 167 -12.27 -0.02 -0.23
C VAL A 167 -13.56 -0.83 -0.37
N MET A 168 -13.47 -2.15 -0.43
CA MET A 168 -14.64 -3.04 -0.43
C MET A 168 -15.39 -2.98 0.89
N TYR A 169 -14.67 -2.90 2.03
CA TYR A 169 -15.29 -2.70 3.34
C TYR A 169 -16.07 -1.40 3.37
N ASP A 170 -15.46 -0.29 2.92
CA ASP A 170 -16.09 1.03 2.91
C ASP A 170 -17.32 1.06 2.00
N GLU A 171 -17.27 0.38 0.85
CA GLU A 171 -18.41 0.26 -0.06
C GLU A 171 -19.57 -0.48 0.60
N LEU A 172 -19.34 -1.62 1.26
CA LEU A 172 -20.40 -2.40 1.92
C LEU A 172 -20.97 -1.68 3.15
N ASP A 173 -20.13 -1.00 3.93
CA ASP A 173 -20.59 -0.14 5.03
C ASP A 173 -21.48 1.01 4.49
N GLY A 174 -21.07 1.60 3.37
CA GLY A 174 -21.83 2.61 2.63
C GLY A 174 -23.20 2.11 2.12
N LEU A 175 -23.35 0.82 1.86
CA LEU A 175 -24.65 0.19 1.52
C LEU A 175 -25.54 -0.02 2.76
N GLY A 176 -25.04 0.26 3.96
CA GLY A 176 -25.74 0.12 5.23
C GLY A 176 -25.69 -1.29 5.80
N MET A 177 -24.75 -2.12 5.36
CA MET A 177 -24.50 -3.43 5.98
C MET A 177 -23.94 -3.26 7.39
N THR A 178 -24.30 -4.16 8.29
CA THR A 178 -23.98 -4.03 9.72
C THR A 178 -22.89 -5.01 10.13
N LEU A 179 -21.79 -4.47 10.66
CA LEU A 179 -20.66 -5.28 11.14
C LEU A 179 -21.10 -6.33 12.16
N ASN A 180 -20.64 -7.57 11.99
CA ASN A 180 -20.99 -8.78 12.77
C ASN A 180 -22.48 -9.19 12.70
N VAL A 181 -23.21 -8.72 11.70
CA VAL A 181 -24.58 -9.14 11.40
C VAL A 181 -24.67 -9.70 9.99
N ASP A 182 -24.39 -8.88 9.00
CA ASP A 182 -24.37 -9.22 7.58
C ASP A 182 -23.04 -8.83 6.88
N LEU A 183 -22.21 -7.98 7.51
CA LEU A 183 -20.86 -7.64 7.12
C LEU A 183 -19.85 -8.23 8.11
N PHE A 184 -18.88 -9.01 7.61
CA PHE A 184 -17.82 -9.63 8.42
C PHE A 184 -16.46 -9.15 7.93
N ALA A 185 -15.71 -8.48 8.82
CA ALA A 185 -14.37 -7.97 8.53
C ALA A 185 -13.30 -8.92 9.09
N TYR A 186 -12.32 -9.28 8.26
CA TYR A 186 -11.23 -10.18 8.59
C TYR A 186 -9.89 -9.42 8.55
N ASP A 187 -8.98 -9.76 9.45
CA ASP A 187 -7.68 -9.10 9.54
C ASP A 187 -6.79 -9.40 8.32
N ASN A 188 -6.98 -10.56 7.70
CA ASN A 188 -6.21 -10.99 6.53
C ASN A 188 -7.08 -11.78 5.54
N ALA A 189 -6.61 -11.84 4.30
CA ALA A 189 -7.35 -12.47 3.22
C ALA A 189 -7.42 -14.01 3.36
N ILE A 190 -6.48 -14.64 4.06
CA ILE A 190 -6.52 -16.09 4.30
C ILE A 190 -7.68 -16.44 5.24
N GLU A 191 -7.89 -15.67 6.31
CA GLU A 191 -9.02 -15.85 7.23
C GLU A 191 -10.36 -15.61 6.53
N LEU A 192 -10.45 -14.61 5.66
CA LEU A 192 -11.61 -14.35 4.82
C LEU A 192 -11.95 -15.56 3.95
N MET A 193 -10.96 -16.14 3.26
CA MET A 193 -11.18 -17.32 2.41
C MET A 193 -11.54 -18.57 3.21
N GLN A 194 -10.97 -18.76 4.40
CA GLN A 194 -11.34 -19.84 5.30
C GLN A 194 -12.78 -19.70 5.80
N ALA A 195 -13.23 -18.47 6.05
CA ALA A 195 -14.62 -18.22 6.45
C ALA A 195 -15.61 -18.56 5.33
N LEU A 196 -15.27 -18.23 4.07
CA LEU A 196 -16.08 -18.63 2.92
C LEU A 196 -16.07 -20.15 2.72
N ASP A 197 -14.92 -20.79 2.81
CA ASP A 197 -14.77 -22.24 2.63
C ASP A 197 -15.55 -23.07 3.68
N THR A 198 -15.64 -22.55 4.90
CA THR A 198 -16.36 -23.21 6.02
C THR A 198 -17.82 -22.81 6.17
N ASP A 199 -18.38 -22.05 5.21
CA ASP A 199 -19.77 -21.54 5.24
C ASP A 199 -20.06 -20.62 6.45
N ALA A 200 -19.03 -19.94 6.97
CA ALA A 200 -19.21 -18.92 8.01
C ALA A 200 -19.77 -17.60 7.44
N ILE A 201 -19.56 -17.39 6.14
CA ILE A 201 -20.11 -16.32 5.32
C ILE A 201 -20.62 -16.90 3.99
N ASP A 202 -21.60 -16.23 3.39
CA ASP A 202 -22.16 -16.63 2.08
C ASP A 202 -21.30 -16.17 0.92
N LEU A 203 -20.77 -14.94 1.01
CA LEU A 203 -20.04 -14.25 -0.04
C LEU A 203 -18.73 -13.68 0.51
N ALA A 204 -17.70 -13.60 -0.36
CA ALA A 204 -16.52 -12.77 -0.09
C ALA A 204 -16.35 -11.73 -1.20
N TYR A 205 -15.87 -10.53 -0.84
CA TYR A 205 -15.60 -9.46 -1.80
C TYR A 205 -14.10 -9.18 -1.80
N ILE A 206 -13.44 -9.45 -2.94
CA ILE A 206 -11.98 -9.41 -3.11
C ILE A 206 -11.60 -8.88 -4.49
N ASP A 207 -10.31 -8.69 -4.74
CA ASP A 207 -9.82 -8.35 -6.08
C ASP A 207 -9.77 -9.57 -7.01
N GLY A 208 -10.10 -9.35 -8.29
CA GLY A 208 -10.17 -10.41 -9.30
C GLY A 208 -8.89 -11.23 -9.46
N PRO A 209 -7.69 -10.63 -9.48
CA PRO A 209 -6.44 -11.39 -9.52
C PRO A 209 -6.24 -12.31 -8.32
N VAL A 210 -6.73 -11.92 -7.14
CA VAL A 210 -6.66 -12.75 -5.92
C VAL A 210 -7.58 -13.95 -6.05
N PHE A 211 -8.81 -13.76 -6.58
CA PHE A 211 -9.68 -14.87 -6.96
C PHE A 211 -8.96 -15.86 -7.88
N THR A 212 -8.34 -15.36 -8.95
CA THR A 212 -7.63 -16.21 -9.91
C THR A 212 -6.48 -16.99 -9.27
N ALA A 213 -5.77 -16.42 -8.30
CA ALA A 213 -4.72 -17.11 -7.56
C ALA A 213 -5.27 -18.24 -6.66
N TRP A 214 -6.54 -18.15 -6.24
CA TRP A 214 -7.15 -19.08 -5.29
C TRP A 214 -8.19 -20.02 -5.87
N GLU A 215 -8.73 -19.79 -7.08
CA GLU A 215 -9.71 -20.68 -7.74
C GLU A 215 -9.22 -22.12 -7.94
N GLY A 216 -7.91 -22.33 -7.96
CA GLY A 216 -7.31 -23.67 -8.00
C GLY A 216 -7.13 -24.34 -6.63
N ILE A 217 -7.37 -23.62 -5.54
CA ILE A 217 -7.19 -24.08 -4.14
C ILE A 217 -8.54 -24.25 -3.45
N TYR A 218 -9.45 -23.31 -3.67
CA TYR A 218 -10.80 -23.27 -3.14
C TYR A 218 -11.83 -23.57 -4.23
N ASP A 219 -12.94 -24.17 -3.86
CA ASP A 219 -14.06 -24.46 -4.77
C ASP A 219 -15.00 -23.25 -4.84
N ILE A 220 -14.62 -22.23 -5.63
CA ILE A 220 -15.24 -20.91 -5.67
C ILE A 220 -15.56 -20.42 -7.09
N GLU A 221 -16.56 -19.57 -7.22
CA GLU A 221 -16.99 -18.94 -8.46
C GLU A 221 -17.19 -17.42 -8.30
N VAL A 222 -17.03 -16.68 -9.39
CA VAL A 222 -17.36 -15.25 -9.44
C VAL A 222 -18.84 -15.09 -9.76
N LEU A 223 -19.57 -14.41 -8.89
CA LEU A 223 -20.99 -14.06 -9.09
C LEU A 223 -21.17 -12.66 -9.69
N TYR A 224 -20.31 -11.73 -9.33
CA TYR A 224 -20.37 -10.34 -9.78
C TYR A 224 -18.96 -9.75 -9.92
N SER A 225 -18.77 -8.91 -10.94
CA SER A 225 -17.54 -8.15 -11.11
C SER A 225 -17.90 -6.66 -11.11
N SER A 226 -17.29 -5.91 -10.22
CA SER A 226 -17.43 -4.46 -10.12
C SER A 226 -16.41 -3.76 -11.01
N GLY A 227 -16.34 -2.44 -10.86
CA GLY A 227 -15.50 -1.55 -11.67
C GLY A 227 -13.99 -1.79 -11.56
N ILE A 228 -13.25 -0.80 -12.01
CA ILE A 228 -11.78 -0.80 -12.00
C ILE A 228 -11.29 -0.16 -10.71
N ASP A 229 -10.38 -0.84 -10.02
CA ASP A 229 -9.66 -0.36 -8.85
C ASP A 229 -8.18 -0.13 -9.19
N PRO A 230 -7.72 1.14 -9.19
CA PRO A 230 -6.33 1.46 -9.47
C PRO A 230 -5.46 1.31 -8.22
N PHE A 231 -4.34 0.58 -8.31
CA PHE A 231 -3.38 0.44 -7.21
C PHE A 231 -2.22 1.42 -7.33
N ALA A 232 -1.78 1.93 -6.17
CA ALA A 232 -0.65 2.85 -6.06
C ALA A 232 0.33 2.42 -4.96
N ILE A 233 1.59 2.84 -5.11
CA ILE A 233 2.60 2.79 -4.05
C ILE A 233 2.50 4.07 -3.24
N TYR A 234 2.63 3.97 -1.91
CA TYR A 234 2.55 5.11 -1.01
C TYR A 234 3.86 5.31 -0.27
N THR A 235 4.22 6.57 -0.01
CA THR A 235 5.36 6.97 0.82
C THR A 235 4.98 8.17 1.69
N GLN A 236 5.84 8.55 2.63
CA GLN A 236 5.58 9.71 3.48
C GLN A 236 5.42 10.99 2.67
N HIS A 237 4.55 11.90 3.15
CA HIS A 237 4.54 13.26 2.64
C HIS A 237 5.91 13.93 2.84
N ASN A 238 6.22 14.89 1.98
CA ASN A 238 7.48 15.66 1.98
C ASN A 238 8.75 14.85 1.64
N GLU A 239 8.60 13.69 1.01
CA GLU A 239 9.69 12.86 0.50
C GLU A 239 9.66 12.80 -1.06
N PRO A 240 9.76 13.94 -1.76
CA PRO A 240 9.55 14.04 -3.21
C PRO A 240 10.59 13.27 -4.01
N GLU A 241 11.80 13.06 -3.47
CA GLU A 241 12.87 12.34 -4.17
C GLU A 241 12.55 10.86 -4.29
N LEU A 242 12.08 10.21 -3.23
CA LEU A 242 11.65 8.81 -3.27
C LEU A 242 10.43 8.66 -4.18
N LEU A 243 9.42 9.53 -4.02
CA LEU A 243 8.22 9.50 -4.87
C LEU A 243 8.57 9.69 -6.36
N TYR A 244 9.52 10.57 -6.68
CA TYR A 244 9.99 10.76 -8.04
C TYR A 244 10.63 9.48 -8.61
N ILE A 245 11.44 8.77 -7.83
CA ILE A 245 12.04 7.49 -8.23
C ILE A 245 10.96 6.45 -8.49
N ILE A 246 10.01 6.30 -7.57
CA ILE A 246 8.87 5.38 -7.70
C ILE A 246 8.11 5.64 -9.00
N ASN A 247 7.68 6.89 -9.22
CA ASN A 247 6.95 7.29 -10.42
C ASN A 247 7.75 7.07 -11.71
N THR A 248 9.06 7.35 -11.66
CA THR A 248 9.94 7.13 -12.81
C THR A 248 10.05 5.65 -13.17
N VAL A 249 10.21 4.78 -12.15
CA VAL A 249 10.27 3.31 -12.36
C VAL A 249 8.97 2.79 -12.96
N ILE A 250 7.83 3.18 -12.41
CA ILE A 250 6.53 2.76 -12.94
C ILE A 250 6.38 3.23 -14.39
N TYR A 251 6.61 4.52 -14.66
CA TYR A 251 6.46 5.09 -16.00
C TYR A 251 7.40 4.43 -17.03
N GLU A 252 8.70 4.33 -16.71
CA GLU A 252 9.69 3.72 -17.61
C GLU A 252 9.42 2.22 -17.84
N SER A 253 8.92 1.50 -16.84
CA SER A 253 8.60 0.09 -16.97
C SER A 253 7.45 -0.16 -17.95
N TYR A 254 6.48 0.74 -18.02
CA TYR A 254 5.44 0.73 -19.05
C TYR A 254 5.98 1.09 -20.43
N LEU A 255 6.83 2.13 -20.53
CA LEU A 255 7.43 2.54 -21.81
C LEU A 255 8.32 1.46 -22.43
N THR A 256 9.09 0.76 -21.61
CA THR A 256 10.00 -0.31 -22.07
C THR A 256 9.31 -1.66 -22.21
N GLY A 257 8.12 -1.80 -21.65
CA GLY A 257 7.40 -3.06 -21.59
C GLY A 257 7.90 -4.03 -20.52
N SER A 258 8.86 -3.62 -19.67
CA SER A 258 9.42 -4.50 -18.62
C SER A 258 8.40 -4.90 -17.56
N ILE A 259 7.43 -4.03 -17.24
CA ILE A 259 6.35 -4.35 -16.30
C ILE A 259 5.47 -5.51 -16.81
N PHE A 260 5.27 -5.64 -18.12
CA PHE A 260 4.46 -6.72 -18.68
C PHE A 260 5.10 -8.09 -18.49
N ASN A 261 6.42 -8.17 -18.36
CA ASN A 261 7.09 -9.43 -18.01
C ASN A 261 6.74 -9.83 -16.58
N VAL A 262 6.69 -8.87 -15.64
CA VAL A 262 6.32 -9.10 -14.23
C VAL A 262 4.82 -9.45 -14.14
N ILE A 263 3.96 -8.69 -14.86
CA ILE A 263 2.52 -8.99 -14.96
C ILE A 263 2.30 -10.41 -15.49
N ASN A 264 2.89 -10.77 -16.63
CA ASN A 264 2.72 -12.09 -17.22
C ASN A 264 3.25 -13.22 -16.32
N TYR A 265 4.28 -12.96 -15.56
CA TYR A 265 4.83 -13.95 -14.63
C TYR A 265 3.86 -14.24 -13.47
N TRP A 266 3.28 -13.19 -12.86
CA TRP A 266 2.44 -13.32 -11.68
C TRP A 266 0.96 -13.56 -11.96
N PHE A 267 0.44 -12.98 -13.04
CA PHE A 267 -1.00 -13.04 -13.38
C PHE A 267 -1.30 -13.99 -14.55
N GLY A 268 -0.27 -14.66 -15.09
CA GLY A 268 -0.41 -15.45 -16.33
C GLY A 268 -0.47 -14.56 -17.58
N ASN A 269 -0.55 -15.18 -18.76
CA ASN A 269 -0.59 -14.45 -20.03
C ASN A 269 -1.88 -13.62 -20.13
N VAL A 270 -1.82 -12.38 -19.68
CA VAL A 270 -2.86 -11.38 -19.95
C VAL A 270 -2.70 -10.98 -21.41
N THR A 271 -3.61 -11.42 -22.26
CA THR A 271 -3.69 -10.93 -23.66
C THR A 271 -4.11 -9.47 -23.60
N THR A 272 -3.16 -8.56 -23.86
CA THR A 272 -3.39 -7.11 -24.03
C THR A 272 -4.23 -6.81 -25.27
#